data_a64f20a2979ff85c4c20c3d5e52714ae
#
_entry.id   a64f20a2979ff85c4c20c3d5e52714ae
#
_cell.length_a   1.000
_cell.length_b   1.000
_cell.length_c   1.000
_cell.angle_alpha   90.00
_cell.angle_beta   90.00
_cell.angle_gamma   90.00
#
_symmetry.space_group_name_H-M   'P 1'
#
loop_
_entity.id
_entity.type
_entity.pdbx_description
1 polymer ?
#
loop_
_entity_poly.entity_id
_entity_poly.type
_entity_poly.pdbx_seq_one_letter_code
_entity_poly.pdbx_strand_id
1 'polypeptide(L)'
;MPSFGLNPGETRILKALKTPERIQRFLDTEIAYNKEPDGDTIRSPRRVLRDHVAHCFEGALFGAAALRVQGFPPLLLDLEAVRDDDHVLAIFKQHGHWGAIAKSNYSGLRFREPVYRTLRELVMSYFEHYYNLSREKTLRNYSRPLNLKHFDRIGWMTAEEDLWPIAEYLTQISHTPLLPNGALRRFARVDDRLFAAGLVGRQS
;
A
#
# COMPACT_ATOMS: atom_id res chain seq x y z
N MET A 1 25.76 6.31 -3.57
CA MET A 1 24.36 6.38 -3.13
C MET A 1 24.31 6.04 -1.65
N PRO A 2 23.44 6.67 -0.85
CA PRO A 2 23.31 6.30 0.56
C PRO A 2 22.93 4.81 0.69
N SER A 3 23.54 4.11 1.64
CA SER A 3 23.31 2.66 1.82
C SER A 3 21.94 2.34 2.45
N PHE A 4 21.29 3.32 3.05
CA PHE A 4 20.03 3.18 3.81
C PHE A 4 20.05 2.05 4.86
N GLY A 5 21.25 1.62 5.30
CA GLY A 5 21.42 0.48 6.21
C GLY A 5 21.22 -0.91 5.55
N LEU A 6 20.99 -0.95 4.24
CA LEU A 6 20.78 -2.19 3.48
C LEU A 6 22.10 -2.96 3.32
N ASN A 7 22.04 -4.29 3.46
CA ASN A 7 23.16 -5.14 3.12
C ASN A 7 23.33 -5.29 1.58
N PRO A 8 24.46 -5.89 1.10
CA PRO A 8 24.70 -6.03 -0.35
C PRO A 8 23.64 -6.86 -1.08
N GLY A 9 23.05 -7.88 -0.43
CA GLY A 9 22.00 -8.72 -1.00
C GLY A 9 20.69 -7.95 -1.19
N GLU A 10 20.23 -7.29 -0.13
CA GLU A 10 19.04 -6.41 -0.14
C GLU A 10 19.17 -5.30 -1.19
N THR A 11 20.34 -4.66 -1.22
CA THR A 11 20.65 -3.61 -2.20
C THR A 11 20.57 -4.14 -3.63
N ARG A 12 21.06 -5.34 -3.90
CA ARG A 12 21.02 -5.96 -5.22
C ARG A 12 19.59 -6.23 -5.66
N ILE A 13 18.76 -6.80 -4.77
CA ILE A 13 17.36 -7.08 -5.06
C ILE A 13 16.62 -5.78 -5.37
N LEU A 14 16.66 -4.79 -4.46
CA LEU A 14 15.94 -3.53 -4.65
C LEU A 14 16.42 -2.76 -5.89
N LYS A 15 17.72 -2.76 -6.20
CA LYS A 15 18.24 -2.16 -7.44
C LYS A 15 17.81 -2.87 -8.72
N ALA A 16 17.52 -4.17 -8.67
CA ALA A 16 17.01 -4.93 -9.82
C ALA A 16 15.55 -4.57 -10.14
N LEU A 17 14.79 -4.07 -9.17
CA LEU A 17 13.40 -3.62 -9.31
C LEU A 17 13.34 -2.20 -9.90
N LYS A 18 13.75 -2.05 -11.17
CA LYS A 18 14.02 -0.75 -11.81
C LYS A 18 12.79 0.12 -12.09
N THR A 19 11.61 -0.44 -12.09
CA THR A 19 10.34 0.27 -12.41
C THR A 19 9.26 -0.04 -11.39
N PRO A 20 8.28 0.85 -11.18
CA PRO A 20 7.16 0.60 -10.28
C PRO A 20 6.40 -0.70 -10.59
N GLU A 21 6.21 -1.02 -11.86
CA GLU A 21 5.61 -2.28 -12.32
C GLU A 21 6.41 -3.51 -11.86
N ARG A 22 7.76 -3.45 -11.95
CA ARG A 22 8.62 -4.55 -11.48
C ARG A 22 8.56 -4.71 -9.95
N ILE A 23 8.44 -3.61 -9.22
CA ILE A 23 8.23 -3.64 -7.76
C ILE A 23 6.90 -4.33 -7.46
N GLN A 24 5.82 -3.93 -8.14
CA GLN A 24 4.52 -4.57 -7.97
C GLN A 24 4.58 -6.07 -8.30
N ARG A 25 5.16 -6.42 -9.44
CA ARG A 25 5.29 -7.82 -9.85
C ARG A 25 6.03 -8.66 -8.79
N PHE A 26 7.12 -8.13 -8.24
CA PHE A 26 7.85 -8.80 -7.16
C PHE A 26 6.96 -9.04 -5.92
N LEU A 27 6.20 -8.02 -5.48
CA LEU A 27 5.24 -8.18 -4.40
C LEU A 27 4.16 -9.23 -4.71
N ASP A 28 3.78 -9.37 -5.97
CA ASP A 28 2.73 -10.31 -6.36
C ASP A 28 3.22 -11.75 -6.48
N THR A 29 4.47 -11.95 -6.95
CA THR A 29 5.00 -13.28 -7.29
C THR A 29 5.92 -13.87 -6.23
N GLU A 30 6.67 -13.03 -5.50
CA GLU A 30 7.70 -13.48 -4.55
C GLU A 30 7.29 -13.31 -3.08
N ILE A 31 6.26 -12.51 -2.80
CA ILE A 31 5.82 -12.21 -1.44
C ILE A 31 4.41 -12.76 -1.22
N ALA A 32 4.26 -13.71 -0.30
CA ALA A 32 2.95 -14.21 0.11
C ALA A 32 2.13 -13.13 0.86
N TYR A 33 0.82 -13.30 0.94
CA TYR A 33 0.00 -12.39 1.74
C TYR A 33 0.07 -12.78 3.22
N ASN A 34 0.43 -11.83 4.09
CA ASN A 34 0.44 -12.01 5.54
C ASN A 34 -0.99 -11.91 6.08
N LYS A 35 -1.46 -12.99 6.73
CA LYS A 35 -2.77 -13.04 7.41
C LYS A 35 -2.65 -12.88 8.92
N GLU A 36 -1.44 -12.63 9.39
CA GLU A 36 -1.14 -12.36 10.80
C GLU A 36 -1.62 -13.47 11.76
N PRO A 37 -1.30 -14.76 11.48
CA PRO A 37 -1.79 -15.87 12.28
C PRO A 37 -1.26 -15.84 13.73
N ASP A 38 -0.13 -15.16 13.95
CA ASP A 38 0.55 -15.05 15.24
C ASP A 38 0.38 -13.65 15.88
N GLY A 39 -0.54 -12.83 15.35
CA GLY A 39 -0.79 -11.45 15.79
C GLY A 39 -0.31 -10.40 14.80
N ASP A 40 -0.76 -9.16 15.03
CA ASP A 40 -0.50 -8.03 14.16
C ASP A 40 1.00 -7.71 14.08
N THR A 41 1.47 -7.39 12.88
CA THR A 41 2.87 -7.04 12.61
C THR A 41 3.00 -5.82 11.70
N ILE A 42 4.10 -5.08 11.80
CA ILE A 42 4.48 -4.02 10.85
C ILE A 42 5.93 -4.25 10.43
N ARG A 43 6.17 -5.24 9.59
CA ARG A 43 7.51 -5.63 9.14
C ARG A 43 8.20 -4.55 8.33
N SER A 44 9.48 -4.33 8.63
CA SER A 44 10.34 -3.51 7.78
C SER A 44 10.52 -4.13 6.38
N PRO A 45 10.95 -3.36 5.36
CA PRO A 45 11.35 -3.90 4.06
C PRO A 45 12.37 -5.02 4.12
N ARG A 46 13.34 -4.98 5.06
CA ARG A 46 14.28 -6.08 5.35
C ARG A 46 13.56 -7.35 5.74
N ARG A 47 12.64 -7.26 6.70
CA ARG A 47 11.87 -8.42 7.18
C ARG A 47 10.96 -8.98 6.09
N VAL A 48 10.34 -8.13 5.27
CA VAL A 48 9.56 -8.57 4.10
C VAL A 48 10.42 -9.38 3.13
N LEU A 49 11.65 -8.91 2.82
CA LEU A 49 12.58 -9.66 1.97
C LEU A 49 13.03 -10.99 2.56
N ARG A 50 13.26 -11.04 3.87
CA ARG A 50 13.70 -12.24 4.56
C ARG A 50 12.60 -13.28 4.72
N ASP A 51 11.41 -12.81 5.12
CA ASP A 51 10.30 -13.68 5.51
C ASP A 51 9.39 -14.05 4.32
N HIS A 52 9.54 -13.36 3.18
CA HIS A 52 8.74 -13.51 1.95
C HIS A 52 7.22 -13.40 2.18
N VAL A 53 6.81 -12.57 3.14
CA VAL A 53 5.41 -12.36 3.50
C VAL A 53 5.15 -10.89 3.83
N ALA A 54 3.98 -10.36 3.44
CA ALA A 54 3.55 -9.00 3.74
C ALA A 54 2.03 -8.84 3.64
N HIS A 55 1.41 -8.09 4.54
CA HIS A 55 0.09 -7.50 4.34
C HIS A 55 0.18 -6.13 3.62
N CYS A 56 -0.94 -5.39 3.52
CA CYS A 56 -0.99 -4.14 2.75
C CYS A 56 0.02 -3.09 3.21
N PHE A 57 0.12 -2.86 4.52
CA PHE A 57 1.03 -1.86 5.08
C PHE A 57 2.50 -2.23 4.86
N GLU A 58 2.87 -3.47 5.16
CA GLU A 58 4.23 -4.01 4.96
C GLU A 58 4.64 -3.97 3.48
N GLY A 59 3.71 -4.35 2.59
CA GLY A 59 3.91 -4.25 1.14
C GLY A 59 4.08 -2.81 0.66
N ALA A 60 3.35 -1.85 1.26
CA ALA A 60 3.54 -0.44 0.96
C ALA A 60 4.89 0.10 1.47
N LEU A 61 5.33 -0.29 2.67
CA LEU A 61 6.68 0.02 3.16
C LEU A 61 7.76 -0.52 2.22
N PHE A 62 7.64 -1.77 1.79
CA PHE A 62 8.55 -2.37 0.81
C PHE A 62 8.53 -1.63 -0.52
N GLY A 63 7.35 -1.32 -1.06
CA GLY A 63 7.18 -0.55 -2.29
C GLY A 63 7.84 0.82 -2.21
N ALA A 64 7.64 1.54 -1.11
CA ALA A 64 8.26 2.84 -0.86
C ALA A 64 9.80 2.74 -0.74
N ALA A 65 10.34 1.68 -0.12
CA ALA A 65 11.77 1.44 -0.04
C ALA A 65 12.39 1.17 -1.40
N ALA A 66 11.75 0.32 -2.22
CA ALA A 66 12.19 0.03 -3.57
C ALA A 66 12.13 1.28 -4.46
N LEU A 67 11.06 2.06 -4.40
CA LEU A 67 10.93 3.37 -5.06
C LEU A 67 12.05 4.33 -4.63
N ARG A 68 12.38 4.38 -3.34
CA ARG A 68 13.47 5.22 -2.81
C ARG A 68 14.82 4.85 -3.40
N VAL A 69 15.11 3.57 -3.55
CA VAL A 69 16.35 3.08 -4.17
C VAL A 69 16.44 3.47 -5.64
N GLN A 70 15.29 3.61 -6.33
CA GLN A 70 15.20 4.09 -7.71
C GLN A 70 15.20 5.63 -7.81
N GLY A 71 15.28 6.36 -6.69
CA GLY A 71 15.34 7.83 -6.68
C GLY A 71 13.98 8.53 -6.52
N PHE A 72 12.89 7.81 -6.36
CA PHE A 72 11.60 8.39 -6.02
C PHE A 72 11.52 8.77 -4.52
N PRO A 73 10.70 9.76 -4.15
CA PRO A 73 10.35 9.98 -2.76
C PRO A 73 9.62 8.75 -2.18
N PRO A 74 9.97 8.27 -0.97
CA PRO A 74 9.28 7.15 -0.32
C PRO A 74 7.97 7.63 0.30
N LEU A 75 6.89 7.62 -0.46
CA LEU A 75 5.59 8.15 -0.05
C LEU A 75 4.59 7.03 0.23
N LEU A 76 3.88 7.13 1.35
CA LEU A 76 2.70 6.34 1.67
C LEU A 76 1.44 7.18 1.53
N LEU A 77 0.33 6.52 1.21
CA LEU A 77 -1.02 7.06 1.23
C LEU A 77 -1.94 6.04 1.90
N ASP A 78 -2.65 6.47 2.92
CA ASP A 78 -3.67 5.65 3.56
C ASP A 78 -5.03 5.85 2.92
N LEU A 79 -5.77 4.76 2.75
CA LEU A 79 -7.15 4.70 2.29
C LEU A 79 -8.01 4.22 3.46
N GLU A 80 -8.68 5.16 4.12
CA GLU A 80 -9.50 4.89 5.30
C GLU A 80 -10.89 4.38 4.90
N ALA A 81 -11.31 3.29 5.52
CA ALA A 81 -12.56 2.61 5.26
C ALA A 81 -13.51 2.65 6.48
N VAL A 82 -14.76 2.25 6.29
CA VAL A 82 -15.73 2.05 7.36
C VAL A 82 -16.21 0.60 7.35
N ARG A 83 -16.19 -0.06 8.48
CA ARG A 83 -16.57 -1.49 8.64
C ARG A 83 -15.73 -2.42 7.76
N ASP A 84 -14.47 -2.07 7.57
CA ASP A 84 -13.50 -2.76 6.76
C ASP A 84 -12.10 -2.34 7.20
N ASP A 85 -11.07 -3.07 6.79
CA ASP A 85 -9.68 -2.70 7.05
C ASP A 85 -9.26 -1.52 6.16
N ASP A 86 -8.43 -0.64 6.70
CA ASP A 86 -7.75 0.40 5.92
C ASP A 86 -6.71 -0.22 4.97
N HIS A 87 -6.37 0.51 3.91
CA HIS A 87 -5.44 0.01 2.90
C HIS A 87 -4.35 1.02 2.60
N VAL A 88 -3.10 0.62 2.76
CA VAL A 88 -1.95 1.51 2.56
C VAL A 88 -1.29 1.26 1.21
N LEU A 89 -1.00 2.36 0.50
CA LEU A 89 -0.36 2.38 -0.80
C LEU A 89 1.02 3.00 -0.72
N ALA A 90 1.99 2.48 -1.47
CA ALA A 90 3.19 3.23 -1.84
C ALA A 90 2.89 4.01 -3.13
N ILE A 91 2.86 5.34 -3.06
CA ILE A 91 2.53 6.18 -4.20
C ILE A 91 3.77 6.77 -4.85
N PHE A 92 3.70 6.96 -6.15
CA PHE A 92 4.78 7.58 -6.92
C PHE A 92 4.21 8.53 -7.99
N LYS A 93 5.06 9.44 -8.47
CA LYS A 93 4.69 10.37 -9.55
C LYS A 93 5.66 10.21 -10.71
N GLN A 94 5.13 9.98 -11.91
CA GLN A 94 5.90 9.84 -13.13
C GLN A 94 5.22 10.64 -14.26
N HIS A 95 6.01 11.40 -15.03
CA HIS A 95 5.49 12.28 -16.08
C HIS A 95 4.34 13.21 -15.64
N GLY A 96 4.39 13.67 -14.38
CA GLY A 96 3.37 14.55 -13.81
C GLY A 96 2.12 13.84 -13.28
N HIS A 97 2.01 12.51 -13.42
CA HIS A 97 0.84 11.72 -13.01
C HIS A 97 1.16 10.80 -11.83
N TRP A 98 0.16 10.54 -11.01
CA TRP A 98 0.24 9.63 -9.86
C TRP A 98 -0.05 8.20 -10.25
N GLY A 99 0.71 7.28 -9.65
CA GLY A 99 0.50 5.85 -9.66
C GLY A 99 0.67 5.28 -8.26
N ALA A 100 0.36 3.99 -8.09
CA ALA A 100 0.45 3.32 -6.80
C ALA A 100 0.92 1.88 -6.92
N ILE A 101 1.68 1.43 -5.93
CA ILE A 101 2.08 0.05 -5.66
C ILE A 101 1.35 -0.38 -4.40
N ALA A 102 0.74 -1.56 -4.40
CA ALA A 102 0.03 -2.06 -3.24
C ALA A 102 0.03 -3.59 -3.16
N LYS A 103 0.11 -4.12 -1.95
CA LYS A 103 -0.09 -5.54 -1.64
C LYS A 103 -1.52 -5.73 -1.14
N SER A 104 -2.30 -6.56 -1.80
CA SER A 104 -3.67 -6.85 -1.38
C SER A 104 -4.07 -8.28 -1.69
N ASN A 105 -4.93 -8.81 -0.85
CA ASN A 105 -5.61 -10.08 -1.06
C ASN A 105 -6.84 -9.94 -2.00
N TYR A 106 -7.19 -8.69 -2.38
CA TYR A 106 -8.23 -8.40 -3.36
C TYR A 106 -7.60 -7.92 -4.68
N SER A 107 -8.01 -8.54 -5.79
CA SER A 107 -7.42 -8.26 -7.12
C SER A 107 -7.55 -6.79 -7.55
N GLY A 108 -8.62 -6.11 -7.15
CA GLY A 108 -8.90 -4.72 -7.49
C GLY A 108 -8.15 -3.66 -6.68
N LEU A 109 -7.49 -4.05 -5.57
CA LEU A 109 -6.82 -3.13 -4.64
C LEU A 109 -5.28 -3.13 -4.79
N ARG A 110 -4.78 -3.43 -5.98
CA ARG A 110 -3.34 -3.54 -6.28
C ARG A 110 -2.86 -2.35 -7.10
N PHE A 111 -1.88 -2.55 -7.94
CA PHE A 111 -1.20 -1.56 -8.77
C PHE A 111 -2.13 -0.58 -9.52
N ARG A 112 -1.66 0.66 -9.63
CA ARG A 112 -2.24 1.67 -10.55
C ARG A 112 -1.12 2.32 -11.35
N GLU A 113 -1.31 2.34 -12.66
CA GLU A 113 -0.43 3.05 -13.59
C GLU A 113 -0.39 4.55 -13.29
N PRO A 114 0.72 5.26 -13.60
CA PRO A 114 0.85 6.69 -13.35
C PRO A 114 0.08 7.52 -14.39
N VAL A 115 -1.25 7.45 -14.35
CA VAL A 115 -2.16 8.15 -15.28
C VAL A 115 -3.07 9.17 -14.59
N TYR A 116 -3.06 9.23 -13.27
CA TYR A 116 -3.94 10.08 -12.47
C TYR A 116 -3.32 11.46 -12.22
N ARG A 117 -4.03 12.53 -12.56
CA ARG A 117 -3.55 13.91 -12.41
C ARG A 117 -3.51 14.36 -10.96
N THR A 118 -4.44 13.87 -10.16
CA THR A 118 -4.60 14.22 -8.74
C THR A 118 -4.63 12.97 -7.86
N LEU A 119 -4.30 13.14 -6.57
CA LEU A 119 -4.45 12.05 -5.60
C LEU A 119 -5.90 11.59 -5.48
N ARG A 120 -6.86 12.53 -5.58
CA ARG A 120 -8.27 12.18 -5.54
C ARG A 120 -8.67 11.28 -6.71
N GLU A 121 -8.20 11.55 -7.92
CA GLU A 121 -8.44 10.65 -9.08
C GLU A 121 -7.84 9.26 -8.84
N LEU A 122 -6.60 9.18 -8.34
CA LEU A 122 -5.96 7.91 -7.97
C LEU A 122 -6.82 7.15 -6.96
N VAL A 123 -7.23 7.78 -5.87
CA VAL A 123 -8.03 7.16 -4.81
C VAL A 123 -9.41 6.72 -5.33
N MET A 124 -10.07 7.55 -6.16
CA MET A 124 -11.35 7.21 -6.79
C MET A 124 -11.27 5.96 -7.66
N SER A 125 -10.12 5.65 -8.25
CA SER A 125 -9.93 4.42 -9.04
C SER A 125 -10.05 3.13 -8.21
N TYR A 126 -9.93 3.22 -6.91
CA TYR A 126 -10.13 2.09 -5.99
C TYR A 126 -11.57 1.96 -5.51
N PHE A 127 -12.40 3.01 -5.59
CA PHE A 127 -13.70 3.09 -4.93
C PHE A 127 -14.65 1.91 -5.26
N GLU A 128 -14.76 1.53 -6.52
CA GLU A 128 -15.64 0.42 -6.93
C GLU A 128 -15.12 -0.96 -6.50
N HIS A 129 -13.82 -1.08 -6.25
CA HIS A 129 -13.15 -2.32 -5.86
C HIS A 129 -12.92 -2.43 -4.35
N TYR A 130 -13.26 -1.39 -3.58
CA TYR A 130 -13.05 -1.35 -2.15
C TYR A 130 -14.35 -1.71 -1.41
N TYR A 131 -14.47 -2.95 -1.01
CA TYR A 131 -15.67 -3.49 -0.39
C TYR A 131 -15.35 -4.63 0.57
N ASN A 132 -16.16 -4.76 1.62
CA ASN A 132 -16.07 -5.82 2.60
C ASN A 132 -16.77 -7.13 2.15
N LEU A 133 -16.69 -8.16 2.98
CA LEU A 133 -17.34 -9.46 2.71
C LEU A 133 -18.88 -9.36 2.69
N SER A 134 -19.48 -8.32 3.26
CA SER A 134 -20.90 -8.00 3.17
C SER A 134 -21.24 -7.26 1.87
N ARG A 135 -20.27 -7.09 0.95
CA ARG A 135 -20.40 -6.39 -0.34
C ARG A 135 -20.71 -4.90 -0.24
N GLU A 136 -20.45 -4.30 0.91
CA GLU A 136 -20.59 -2.87 1.09
C GLU A 136 -19.35 -2.17 0.53
N LYS A 137 -19.52 -1.08 -0.22
CA LYS A 137 -18.43 -0.19 -0.62
C LYS A 137 -18.00 0.65 0.57
N THR A 138 -16.78 0.46 1.02
CA THR A 138 -16.33 0.89 2.35
C THR A 138 -15.36 2.07 2.37
N LEU A 139 -14.69 2.40 1.26
CA LEU A 139 -13.75 3.52 1.16
C LEU A 139 -14.43 4.86 1.47
N ARG A 140 -13.83 5.67 2.38
CA ARG A 140 -14.39 6.95 2.83
C ARG A 140 -13.44 8.12 2.71
N ASN A 141 -12.22 7.96 3.18
CA ASN A 141 -11.25 9.05 3.26
C ASN A 141 -9.90 8.58 2.73
N TYR A 142 -8.99 9.52 2.55
CA TYR A 142 -7.59 9.23 2.26
C TYR A 142 -6.69 10.24 2.96
N SER A 143 -5.51 9.80 3.39
CA SER A 143 -4.56 10.65 4.08
C SER A 143 -3.88 11.65 3.13
N ARG A 144 -3.27 12.70 3.67
CA ARG A 144 -2.18 13.37 2.94
C ARG A 144 -1.01 12.39 2.75
N PRO A 145 -0.19 12.54 1.69
CA PRO A 145 1.01 11.71 1.51
C PRO A 145 1.96 11.82 2.71
N LEU A 146 2.36 10.67 3.24
CA LEU A 146 3.39 10.58 4.27
C LEU A 146 4.74 10.28 3.64
N ASN A 147 5.74 11.16 3.85
CA ASN A 147 7.10 10.93 3.40
C ASN A 147 7.90 10.17 4.48
N LEU A 148 8.25 8.93 4.21
CA LEU A 148 8.99 8.07 5.15
C LEU A 148 10.42 8.54 5.48
N LYS A 149 10.95 9.55 4.79
CA LYS A 149 12.20 10.22 5.23
C LYS A 149 12.09 10.77 6.66
N HIS A 150 10.89 11.10 7.10
CA HIS A 150 10.61 11.53 8.47
C HIS A 150 11.04 10.47 9.51
N PHE A 151 11.03 9.22 9.12
CA PHE A 151 11.36 8.07 9.97
C PHE A 151 12.76 7.48 9.72
N ASP A 152 13.64 8.19 9.01
CA ASP A 152 15.01 7.70 8.75
C ASP A 152 15.81 7.40 10.02
N ARG A 153 15.54 8.15 11.12
CA ARG A 153 16.22 7.96 12.41
C ARG A 153 15.95 6.61 13.06
N ILE A 154 14.79 6.01 12.82
CA ILE A 154 14.46 4.67 13.34
C ILE A 154 14.89 3.55 12.39
N GLY A 155 15.56 3.86 11.27
CA GLY A 155 16.04 2.86 10.32
C GLY A 155 14.95 2.04 9.67
N TRP A 156 13.80 2.64 9.36
CA TRP A 156 12.56 1.96 8.93
C TRP A 156 12.74 0.95 7.78
N MET A 157 13.78 1.10 6.94
CA MET A 157 14.03 0.15 5.85
C MET A 157 14.63 -1.18 6.33
N THR A 158 15.25 -1.18 7.51
CA THR A 158 16.11 -2.28 8.01
C THR A 158 15.85 -2.64 9.47
N ALA A 159 14.87 -2.04 10.13
CA ALA A 159 14.53 -2.34 11.52
C ALA A 159 14.16 -3.82 11.70
N GLU A 160 14.58 -4.41 12.81
CA GLU A 160 14.18 -5.77 13.21
C GLU A 160 12.89 -5.76 14.05
N GLU A 161 12.61 -4.64 14.72
CA GLU A 161 11.37 -4.41 15.45
C GLU A 161 10.24 -4.02 14.50
N ASP A 162 8.99 -4.16 14.96
CA ASP A 162 7.82 -3.71 14.23
C ASP A 162 7.72 -2.19 14.18
N LEU A 163 7.31 -1.65 13.04
CA LEU A 163 7.30 -0.23 12.76
C LEU A 163 5.99 0.48 13.20
N TRP A 164 5.47 0.11 14.37
CA TRP A 164 4.27 0.73 14.97
C TRP A 164 4.29 2.26 14.96
N PRO A 165 5.41 2.94 15.25
CA PRO A 165 5.43 4.40 15.20
C PRO A 165 5.04 5.01 13.86
N ILE A 166 5.23 4.28 12.73
CA ILE A 166 4.80 4.75 11.40
C ILE A 166 3.30 4.54 11.24
N ALA A 167 2.78 3.38 11.68
CA ALA A 167 1.35 3.08 11.61
C ALA A 167 0.55 4.07 12.46
N GLU A 168 0.93 4.28 13.72
CA GLU A 168 0.30 5.25 14.62
C GLU A 168 0.33 6.67 14.05
N TYR A 169 1.46 7.10 13.47
CA TYR A 169 1.54 8.42 12.85
C TYR A 169 0.61 8.55 11.64
N LEU A 170 0.48 7.49 10.84
CA LEU A 170 -0.37 7.49 9.65
C LEU A 170 -1.86 7.66 10.02
N THR A 171 -2.31 7.08 11.12
CA THR A 171 -3.70 7.27 11.62
C THR A 171 -3.96 8.67 12.18
N GLN A 172 -2.91 9.38 12.62
CA GLN A 172 -3.02 10.71 13.24
C GLN A 172 -2.96 11.86 12.25
N ILE A 173 -2.43 11.65 11.05
CA ILE A 173 -2.34 12.72 10.04
C ILE A 173 -3.73 13.00 9.45
N SER A 174 -3.88 14.21 8.88
CA SER A 174 -5.16 14.63 8.30
C SER A 174 -5.59 13.74 7.14
N HIS A 175 -6.86 13.33 7.16
CA HIS A 175 -7.54 12.63 6.08
C HIS A 175 -8.56 13.53 5.40
N THR A 176 -8.66 13.42 4.09
CA THR A 176 -9.60 14.16 3.26
C THR A 176 -10.79 13.26 2.92
N PRO A 177 -12.02 13.68 3.19
CA PRO A 177 -13.20 12.95 2.76
C PRO A 177 -13.25 12.79 1.23
N LEU A 178 -13.47 11.57 0.78
CA LEU A 178 -13.57 11.25 -0.64
C LEU A 178 -14.89 11.78 -1.23
N LEU A 179 -15.93 11.77 -0.42
CA LEU A 179 -17.30 12.14 -0.82
C LEU A 179 -17.88 13.17 0.14
N PRO A 180 -18.75 14.07 -0.36
CA PRO A 180 -19.40 15.06 0.50
C PRO A 180 -20.30 14.40 1.55
N ASN A 181 -20.45 15.06 2.70
CA ASN A 181 -21.36 14.64 3.75
C ASN A 181 -22.79 14.48 3.19
N GLY A 182 -23.39 13.31 3.41
CA GLY A 182 -24.74 12.98 2.92
C GLY A 182 -24.79 12.10 1.67
N ALA A 183 -23.76 12.09 0.82
CA ALA A 183 -23.70 11.18 -0.36
C ALA A 183 -23.53 9.70 0.05
N LEU A 184 -23.11 9.46 1.30
CA LEU A 184 -22.72 8.15 1.82
C LEU A 184 -23.87 7.21 2.18
N ARG A 185 -25.12 7.66 2.08
CA ARG A 185 -26.23 6.95 2.74
C ARG A 185 -26.75 5.71 2.02
N ARG A 186 -26.53 5.55 0.69
CA ARG A 186 -27.07 4.41 -0.09
C ARG A 186 -26.24 4.11 -1.33
N PHE A 187 -25.06 3.53 -1.14
CA PHE A 187 -24.39 2.91 -2.30
C PHE A 187 -25.01 1.54 -2.61
N ALA A 188 -25.14 1.22 -3.90
CA ALA A 188 -25.45 -0.13 -4.33
C ALA A 188 -24.36 -1.09 -3.81
N ARG A 189 -24.78 -2.25 -3.36
CA ARG A 189 -23.85 -3.34 -3.04
C ARG A 189 -23.13 -3.79 -4.31
N VAL A 190 -21.95 -4.36 -4.11
CA VAL A 190 -21.19 -4.97 -5.21
C VAL A 190 -21.95 -6.21 -5.71
N ASP A 191 -22.08 -6.31 -7.03
CA ASP A 191 -22.73 -7.46 -7.69
C ASP A 191 -21.87 -8.73 -7.59
N ASP A 192 -22.48 -9.88 -7.90
CA ASP A 192 -21.83 -11.20 -7.78
C ASP A 192 -20.58 -11.33 -8.65
N ARG A 193 -20.56 -10.74 -9.84
CA ARG A 193 -19.44 -10.86 -10.78
C ARG A 193 -18.23 -10.07 -10.30
N LEU A 194 -18.44 -8.81 -9.89
CA LEU A 194 -17.38 -7.97 -9.36
C LEU A 194 -16.83 -8.53 -8.04
N PHE A 195 -17.71 -9.04 -7.16
CA PHE A 195 -17.32 -9.70 -5.93
C PHE A 195 -16.44 -10.92 -6.19
N ALA A 196 -16.87 -11.83 -7.07
CA ALA A 196 -16.11 -13.02 -7.44
C ALA A 196 -14.76 -12.65 -8.09
N ALA A 197 -14.75 -11.67 -8.99
CA ALA A 197 -13.52 -11.18 -9.63
C ALA A 197 -12.52 -10.59 -8.62
N GLY A 198 -13.02 -9.89 -7.60
CA GLY A 198 -12.18 -9.32 -6.54
C GLY A 198 -11.48 -10.36 -5.67
N LEU A 199 -12.06 -11.55 -5.55
CA LEU A 199 -11.52 -12.66 -4.76
C LEU A 199 -10.58 -13.59 -5.55
N VAL A 200 -10.41 -13.37 -6.85
CA VAL A 200 -9.51 -14.18 -7.69
C VAL A 200 -8.07 -14.08 -7.17
N GLY A 201 -7.47 -15.23 -6.88
CA GLY A 201 -6.11 -15.34 -6.35
C GLY A 201 -5.99 -14.99 -4.86
N ARG A 202 -7.11 -14.79 -4.16
CA ARG A 202 -7.11 -14.63 -2.70
C ARG A 202 -6.52 -15.87 -2.05
N GLN A 203 -5.49 -15.67 -1.26
CA GLN A 203 -4.93 -16.75 -0.45
C GLN A 203 -5.92 -17.06 0.68
N SER A 204 -6.35 -18.32 0.75
CA SER A 204 -7.29 -18.83 1.77
C SER A 204 -6.62 -19.02 3.13
#